data_9ad5bba2c8e93be04c5c9a2164a444b5
#
_entry.id   9ad5bba2c8e93be04c5c9a2164a444b5
#
_cell.length_a   1.000
_cell.length_b   1.000
_cell.length_c   1.000
_cell.angle_alpha   90.00
_cell.angle_beta   90.00
_cell.angle_gamma   90.00
#
_symmetry.space_group_name_H-M   'P 1'
#
loop_
_entity.id
_entity.type
_entity.pdbx_description
1 polymer ?
#
loop_
_entity_poly.entity_id
_entity_poly.type
_entity_poly.pdbx_seq_one_letter_code
_entity_poly.pdbx_strand_id
1 'polypeptide(L)'
;EIPTGPMELRLPAIKGIGGAPLYLIDRFEEGKSIYDIDFEFLDGVDRRPVGHGFQVVDHLTHNVYRGRMAFWADYYERLFNFREIRYFDIKGEYTGLASKAMTAPDGMIRIPLNEESSKGAGQIEEYLMAFNGEGIQHIALLTDDIYASVDRLRAAGVPLMKAPPSTYYRMLQE
;
A
#
# COMPACT_ATOMS: atom_id res chain seq x y z
N GLU A 1 11.07 15.43 16.03
CA GLU A 1 9.95 14.93 16.86
C GLU A 1 8.64 15.43 16.26
N ILE A 2 7.65 14.56 16.21
CA ILE A 2 6.29 14.94 15.81
C ILE A 2 5.64 15.55 17.07
N PRO A 3 5.07 16.76 16.99
CA PRO A 3 4.40 17.37 18.12
C PRO A 3 3.24 16.48 18.60
N THR A 4 3.16 16.26 19.90
CA THR A 4 2.06 15.50 20.53
C THR A 4 1.28 16.43 21.45
N GLY A 5 -0.03 16.21 21.54
CA GLY A 5 -0.90 16.88 22.48
C GLY A 5 -0.69 16.39 23.93
N PRO A 6 -1.32 17.03 24.91
CA PRO A 6 -1.06 16.78 26.32
C PRO A 6 -1.47 15.38 26.84
N MET A 7 -2.29 14.64 26.11
CA MET A 7 -2.74 13.28 26.46
C MET A 7 -2.43 12.25 25.40
N GLU A 8 -1.69 12.63 24.34
CA GLU A 8 -1.36 11.78 23.22
C GLU A 8 -0.11 10.93 23.47
N LEU A 9 -0.06 9.76 22.84
CA LEU A 9 1.10 8.87 22.90
C LEU A 9 2.31 9.50 22.17
N ARG A 10 3.46 9.48 22.81
CA ARG A 10 4.72 9.74 22.14
C ARG A 10 5.18 8.50 21.39
N LEU A 11 4.87 8.42 20.10
CA LEU A 11 5.29 7.34 19.25
C LEU A 11 6.58 7.73 18.52
N PRO A 12 7.65 6.91 18.59
CA PRO A 12 8.82 7.10 17.76
C PRO A 12 8.43 7.04 16.29
N ALA A 13 8.95 7.95 15.48
CA ALA A 13 8.68 7.97 14.06
C ALA A 13 9.92 8.34 13.27
N ILE A 14 10.03 7.79 12.08
CA ILE A 14 11.05 8.17 11.09
C ILE A 14 10.37 8.65 9.81
N LYS A 15 11.08 9.44 9.04
CA LYS A 15 10.57 9.97 7.78
C LYS A 15 10.64 8.90 6.69
N GLY A 16 9.48 8.48 6.16
CA GLY A 16 9.33 7.52 5.08
C GLY A 16 9.06 8.16 3.71
N ILE A 17 8.46 7.36 2.84
CA ILE A 17 8.16 7.74 1.45
C ILE A 17 7.37 9.06 1.38
N GLY A 18 7.78 9.95 0.47
CA GLY A 18 7.13 11.25 0.29
C GLY A 18 7.09 12.15 1.51
N GLY A 19 7.87 11.82 2.56
CA GLY A 19 7.84 12.54 3.84
C GLY A 19 6.80 12.04 4.83
N ALA A 20 6.02 11.02 4.50
CA ALA A 20 5.09 10.39 5.42
C ALA A 20 5.82 9.81 6.65
N PRO A 21 5.33 10.02 7.88
CA PRO A 21 5.92 9.43 9.06
C PRO A 21 5.65 7.93 9.11
N LEU A 22 6.69 7.15 9.42
CA LEU A 22 6.59 5.74 9.80
C LEU A 22 6.66 5.67 11.32
N TYR A 23 5.54 5.37 11.95
CA TYR A 23 5.45 5.20 13.39
C TYR A 23 5.91 3.81 13.80
N LEU A 24 6.77 3.73 14.82
CA LEU A 24 7.22 2.47 15.41
C LEU A 24 6.36 2.20 16.66
N ILE A 25 5.37 1.33 16.49
CA ILE A 25 4.38 1.05 17.53
C ILE A 25 4.80 -0.22 18.27
N ASP A 26 5.13 -0.06 19.57
CA ASP A 26 5.54 -1.14 20.47
C ASP A 26 4.43 -1.51 21.49
N ARG A 27 3.32 -0.76 21.49
CA ARG A 27 2.18 -0.97 22.40
C ARG A 27 1.04 -1.64 21.67
N PHE A 28 1.20 -2.93 21.48
CA PHE A 28 0.23 -3.77 20.82
C PHE A 28 -0.01 -5.01 21.68
N GLU A 29 -1.10 -5.00 22.46
CA GLU A 29 -1.54 -6.11 23.30
C GLU A 29 -2.92 -6.60 22.84
N GLU A 30 -3.25 -7.86 23.14
CA GLU A 30 -4.56 -8.40 22.84
C GLU A 30 -5.68 -7.57 23.51
N GLY A 31 -6.60 -7.06 22.70
CA GLY A 31 -7.73 -6.24 23.15
C GLY A 31 -7.41 -4.78 23.44
N LYS A 32 -6.17 -4.33 23.22
CA LYS A 32 -5.76 -2.92 23.37
C LYS A 32 -5.04 -2.44 22.11
N SER A 33 -5.23 -1.17 21.77
CA SER A 33 -4.52 -0.52 20.67
C SER A 33 -4.23 0.94 20.99
N ILE A 34 -3.37 1.57 20.18
CA ILE A 34 -3.13 3.03 20.27
C ILE A 34 -4.42 3.83 20.08
N TYR A 35 -5.39 3.29 19.34
CA TYR A 35 -6.69 3.93 19.11
C TYR A 35 -7.53 4.07 20.37
N ASP A 36 -7.29 3.28 21.41
CA ASP A 36 -7.98 3.40 22.71
C ASP A 36 -7.43 4.56 23.56
N ILE A 37 -6.31 5.15 23.17
CA ILE A 37 -5.63 6.23 23.91
C ILE A 37 -5.75 7.55 23.15
N ASP A 38 -5.38 7.57 21.88
CA ASP A 38 -5.26 8.81 21.09
C ASP A 38 -6.55 9.20 20.34
N PHE A 39 -7.58 8.33 20.37
CA PHE A 39 -8.83 8.55 19.64
C PHE A 39 -10.05 8.39 20.54
N GLU A 40 -11.04 9.24 20.33
CA GLU A 40 -12.36 9.11 20.90
C GLU A 40 -13.28 8.40 19.89
N PHE A 41 -13.85 7.26 20.31
CA PHE A 41 -14.76 6.51 19.45
C PHE A 41 -16.12 7.19 19.42
N LEU A 42 -16.74 7.25 18.25
CA LEU A 42 -18.07 7.81 18.08
C LEU A 42 -19.10 6.97 18.86
N ASP A 43 -20.00 7.63 19.57
CA ASP A 43 -21.08 6.99 20.30
C ASP A 43 -22.00 6.20 19.36
N GLY A 44 -22.39 5.00 19.80
CA GLY A 44 -23.34 4.15 19.05
C GLY A 44 -22.79 3.48 17.80
N VAL A 45 -21.50 3.68 17.48
CA VAL A 45 -20.86 3.00 16.34
C VAL A 45 -20.26 1.66 16.80
N ASP A 46 -20.57 0.59 16.06
CA ASP A 46 -19.92 -0.70 16.29
C ASP A 46 -18.44 -0.62 15.98
N ARG A 47 -17.60 -0.87 16.97
CA ARG A 47 -16.14 -0.84 16.85
C ARG A 47 -15.58 -2.05 16.08
N ARG A 48 -16.37 -3.08 15.87
CA ARG A 48 -16.00 -4.32 15.16
C ARG A 48 -17.09 -4.73 14.18
N PRO A 49 -17.39 -3.88 13.18
CA PRO A 49 -18.46 -4.19 12.23
C PRO A 49 -18.11 -5.43 11.41
N VAL A 50 -19.14 -6.08 10.89
CA VAL A 50 -18.97 -7.20 9.96
C VAL A 50 -18.25 -6.68 8.71
N GLY A 51 -17.10 -7.27 8.41
CA GLY A 51 -16.28 -6.90 7.24
C GLY A 51 -16.79 -7.50 5.94
N HIS A 52 -16.18 -7.04 4.83
CA HIS A 52 -16.53 -7.49 3.47
C HIS A 52 -15.66 -8.66 2.97
N GLY A 53 -14.97 -9.38 3.88
CA GLY A 53 -14.18 -10.58 3.57
C GLY A 53 -12.68 -10.32 3.43
N PHE A 54 -12.20 -9.10 3.71
CA PHE A 54 -10.77 -8.83 3.79
C PHE A 54 -10.19 -9.34 5.11
N GLN A 55 -8.99 -9.90 5.03
CA GLN A 55 -8.31 -10.51 6.17
C GLN A 55 -7.12 -9.69 6.64
N VAL A 56 -6.26 -9.32 5.71
CA VAL A 56 -5.02 -8.57 5.99
C VAL A 56 -4.71 -7.59 4.88
N VAL A 57 -3.92 -6.58 5.18
CA VAL A 57 -3.21 -5.77 4.17
C VAL A 57 -2.07 -6.61 3.63
N ASP A 58 -2.14 -7.01 2.35
CA ASP A 58 -1.12 -7.84 1.72
C ASP A 58 0.13 -7.04 1.38
N HIS A 59 -0.03 -5.90 0.72
CA HIS A 59 1.09 -5.02 0.39
C HIS A 59 0.67 -3.55 0.20
N LEU A 60 1.69 -2.68 0.29
CA LEU A 60 1.58 -1.23 0.07
C LEU A 60 2.53 -0.84 -1.06
N THR A 61 2.02 -0.68 -2.26
CA THR A 61 2.86 -0.33 -3.42
C THR A 61 3.22 1.15 -3.41
N HIS A 62 4.51 1.43 -3.53
CA HIS A 62 5.06 2.78 -3.62
C HIS A 62 5.41 3.12 -5.06
N ASN A 63 4.97 4.28 -5.53
CA ASN A 63 5.49 4.87 -6.75
C ASN A 63 6.59 5.89 -6.41
N VAL A 64 7.74 5.76 -7.06
CA VAL A 64 8.93 6.57 -6.81
C VAL A 64 9.41 7.27 -8.08
N TYR A 65 10.13 8.39 -7.91
CA TYR A 65 10.74 9.08 -9.03
C TYR A 65 11.80 8.22 -9.72
N ARG A 66 12.06 8.51 -11.01
CA ARG A 66 13.14 7.86 -11.76
C ARG A 66 14.47 7.96 -11.02
N GLY A 67 15.18 6.83 -10.93
CA GLY A 67 16.45 6.70 -10.22
C GLY A 67 16.32 6.62 -8.69
N ARG A 68 15.10 6.59 -8.14
CA ARG A 68 14.89 6.56 -6.69
C ARG A 68 14.58 5.17 -6.13
N MET A 69 14.28 4.18 -6.97
CA MET A 69 13.94 2.83 -6.51
C MET A 69 15.08 2.21 -5.69
N ALA A 70 16.32 2.35 -6.13
CA ALA A 70 17.48 1.84 -5.40
C ALA A 70 17.64 2.50 -4.02
N PHE A 71 17.40 3.81 -3.92
CA PHE A 71 17.45 4.54 -2.66
C PHE A 71 16.41 4.01 -1.67
N TRP A 72 15.16 3.82 -2.11
CA TRP A 72 14.10 3.31 -1.24
C TRP A 72 14.27 1.84 -0.89
N ALA A 73 14.80 1.02 -1.80
CA ALA A 73 15.17 -0.37 -1.49
C ALA A 73 16.24 -0.42 -0.37
N ASP A 74 17.34 0.35 -0.52
CA ASP A 74 18.40 0.46 0.49
C ASP A 74 17.85 0.99 1.84
N TYR A 75 16.92 1.94 1.80
CA TYR A 75 16.24 2.46 3.00
C TYR A 75 15.55 1.32 3.77
N TYR A 76 14.74 0.49 3.11
CA TYR A 76 14.03 -0.62 3.76
C TYR A 76 14.98 -1.75 4.16
N GLU A 77 16.00 -2.03 3.37
CA GLU A 77 17.02 -3.03 3.73
C GLU A 77 17.79 -2.64 4.99
N ARG A 78 18.28 -1.42 5.06
CA ARG A 78 19.15 -0.98 6.16
C ARG A 78 18.40 -0.70 7.46
N LEU A 79 17.20 -0.14 7.40
CA LEU A 79 16.45 0.24 8.60
C LEU A 79 15.58 -0.90 9.14
N PHE A 80 15.08 -1.78 8.26
CA PHE A 80 14.09 -2.79 8.63
C PHE A 80 14.49 -4.21 8.22
N ASN A 81 15.70 -4.39 7.71
CA ASN A 81 16.21 -5.69 7.27
C ASN A 81 15.36 -6.37 6.19
N PHE A 82 14.65 -5.60 5.38
CA PHE A 82 13.90 -6.12 4.24
C PHE A 82 14.83 -6.75 3.22
N ARG A 83 14.28 -7.59 2.35
CA ARG A 83 14.99 -8.20 1.23
C ARG A 83 14.17 -8.07 -0.04
N GLU A 84 14.86 -7.86 -1.16
CA GLU A 84 14.28 -7.98 -2.49
C GLU A 84 13.98 -9.45 -2.75
N ILE A 85 12.71 -9.81 -2.97
CA ILE A 85 12.29 -11.17 -3.30
C ILE A 85 11.99 -11.34 -4.77
N ARG A 86 11.65 -10.27 -5.48
CA ARG A 86 11.38 -10.27 -6.93
C ARG A 86 11.70 -8.91 -7.54
N TYR A 87 12.14 -8.98 -8.79
CA TYR A 87 12.29 -7.83 -9.66
C TYR A 87 11.50 -8.06 -10.96
N PHE A 88 10.75 -7.06 -11.40
CA PHE A 88 10.00 -7.09 -12.64
C PHE A 88 10.44 -5.91 -13.52
N ASP A 89 10.74 -6.19 -14.79
CA ASP A 89 10.93 -5.17 -15.82
C ASP A 89 9.81 -5.36 -16.86
N ILE A 90 8.72 -4.62 -16.65
CA ILE A 90 7.52 -4.74 -17.49
C ILE A 90 7.62 -3.69 -18.58
N LYS A 91 7.74 -4.16 -19.84
CA LYS A 91 7.79 -3.32 -21.02
C LYS A 91 6.51 -3.47 -21.82
N GLY A 92 5.73 -2.38 -21.88
CA GLY A 92 4.62 -2.24 -22.82
C GLY A 92 5.09 -1.61 -24.14
N GLU A 93 4.18 -1.48 -25.07
CA GLU A 93 4.47 -0.86 -26.38
C GLU A 93 4.87 0.62 -26.25
N TYR A 94 4.23 1.33 -25.31
CA TYR A 94 4.43 2.79 -25.11
C TYR A 94 4.98 3.14 -23.74
N THR A 95 4.70 2.33 -22.74
CA THR A 95 5.10 2.58 -21.35
C THR A 95 5.71 1.33 -20.73
N GLY A 96 6.57 1.51 -19.76
CA GLY A 96 7.17 0.41 -19.03
C GLY A 96 7.45 0.81 -17.58
N LEU A 97 7.46 -0.17 -16.70
CA LEU A 97 7.83 0.03 -15.30
C LEU A 97 8.81 -1.03 -14.82
N ALA A 98 9.71 -0.62 -13.95
CA ALA A 98 10.49 -1.52 -13.12
C ALA A 98 9.84 -1.61 -11.74
N SER A 99 9.79 -2.80 -11.19
CA SER A 99 9.22 -3.03 -9.86
C SER A 99 10.14 -3.95 -9.04
N LYS A 100 10.41 -3.55 -7.79
CA LYS A 100 11.12 -4.36 -6.79
C LYS A 100 10.18 -4.69 -5.66
N ALA A 101 9.93 -5.98 -5.44
CA ALA A 101 9.15 -6.43 -4.29
C ALA A 101 10.05 -6.59 -3.06
N MET A 102 9.98 -5.62 -2.15
CA MET A 102 10.67 -5.63 -0.87
C MET A 102 9.81 -6.33 0.18
N THR A 103 10.39 -7.21 0.98
CA THR A 103 9.66 -7.98 1.99
C THR A 103 10.40 -8.00 3.31
N ALA A 104 9.66 -7.84 4.40
CA ALA A 104 10.17 -7.96 5.77
C ALA A 104 10.67 -9.39 6.06
N PRO A 105 11.56 -9.60 7.04
CA PRO A 105 12.12 -10.91 7.36
C PRO A 105 11.08 -11.99 7.69
N ASP A 106 9.97 -11.59 8.30
CA ASP A 106 8.84 -12.47 8.65
C ASP A 106 7.86 -12.71 7.49
N GLY A 107 8.04 -12.00 6.35
CA GLY A 107 7.17 -12.09 5.19
C GLY A 107 5.82 -11.39 5.34
N MET A 108 5.55 -10.73 6.47
CA MET A 108 4.23 -10.13 6.76
C MET A 108 4.05 -8.75 6.14
N ILE A 109 5.14 -7.99 5.97
CA ILE A 109 5.08 -6.66 5.37
C ILE A 109 5.76 -6.72 4.00
N ARG A 110 5.02 -6.34 2.97
CA ARG A 110 5.48 -6.30 1.58
C ARG A 110 5.30 -4.92 1.00
N ILE A 111 6.35 -4.42 0.34
CA ILE A 111 6.37 -3.08 -0.25
C ILE A 111 6.95 -3.18 -1.65
N PRO A 112 6.12 -3.32 -2.69
CA PRO A 112 6.58 -3.13 -4.07
C PRO A 112 6.97 -1.68 -4.30
N LEU A 113 8.13 -1.46 -4.91
CA LEU A 113 8.63 -0.15 -5.32
C LEU A 113 8.55 -0.09 -6.84
N ASN A 114 7.78 0.84 -7.38
CA ASN A 114 7.59 1.01 -8.82
C ASN A 114 8.27 2.29 -9.31
N GLU A 115 9.04 2.15 -10.36
CA GLU A 115 9.73 3.24 -11.05
C GLU A 115 9.42 3.19 -12.55
N GLU A 116 9.17 4.35 -13.15
CA GLU A 116 8.95 4.45 -14.59
C GLU A 116 10.22 4.08 -15.37
N SER A 117 10.17 3.07 -16.24
CA SER A 117 11.32 2.61 -17.05
C SER A 117 11.28 3.09 -18.49
N SER A 118 10.13 3.55 -18.98
CA SER A 118 9.97 4.09 -20.33
C SER A 118 10.48 5.53 -20.46
N LYS A 119 10.73 5.99 -21.68
CA LYS A 119 11.10 7.39 -21.94
C LYS A 119 9.91 8.35 -21.93
N GLY A 120 8.69 7.82 -22.07
CA GLY A 120 7.45 8.58 -22.05
C GLY A 120 6.85 8.67 -20.64
N ALA A 121 5.86 9.55 -20.49
CA ALA A 121 5.05 9.61 -19.28
C ALA A 121 4.09 8.41 -19.24
N GLY A 122 4.18 7.61 -18.17
CA GLY A 122 3.31 6.48 -17.89
C GLY A 122 2.46 6.71 -16.65
N GLN A 123 1.78 5.65 -16.21
CA GLN A 123 0.90 5.70 -15.03
C GLN A 123 1.61 6.10 -13.73
N ILE A 124 2.90 5.77 -13.61
CA ILE A 124 3.68 6.14 -12.42
C ILE A 124 3.90 7.64 -12.40
N GLU A 125 4.27 8.24 -13.53
CA GLU A 125 4.48 9.68 -13.64
C GLU A 125 3.17 10.46 -13.44
N GLU A 126 2.05 9.98 -14.00
CA GLU A 126 0.72 10.55 -13.73
C GLU A 126 0.39 10.57 -12.24
N TYR A 127 0.66 9.47 -11.55
CA TYR A 127 0.49 9.39 -10.10
C TYR A 127 1.37 10.41 -9.36
N LEU A 128 2.68 10.45 -9.68
CA LEU A 128 3.63 11.35 -9.03
C LEU A 128 3.25 12.81 -9.19
N MET A 129 2.71 13.19 -10.36
CA MET A 129 2.20 14.53 -10.63
C MET A 129 0.92 14.83 -9.85
N ALA A 130 -0.06 13.92 -9.88
CA ALA A 130 -1.34 14.10 -9.21
C ALA A 130 -1.21 14.10 -7.68
N PHE A 131 -0.36 13.22 -7.14
CA PHE A 131 -0.07 13.11 -5.71
C PHE A 131 0.92 14.19 -5.22
N ASN A 132 1.60 14.87 -6.15
CA ASN A 132 2.65 15.86 -5.89
C ASN A 132 3.85 15.27 -5.12
N GLY A 133 4.29 14.08 -5.49
CA GLY A 133 5.45 13.43 -4.88
C GLY A 133 5.41 11.91 -4.91
N GLU A 134 6.44 11.32 -4.31
CA GLU A 134 6.51 9.87 -4.07
C GLU A 134 5.50 9.47 -2.98
N GLY A 135 4.91 8.28 -3.09
CA GLY A 135 3.95 7.84 -2.07
C GLY A 135 3.37 6.46 -2.32
N ILE A 136 2.43 6.07 -1.46
CA ILE A 136 1.69 4.81 -1.57
C ILE A 136 0.62 4.98 -2.66
N GLN A 137 0.80 4.26 -3.77
CA GLN A 137 -0.11 4.33 -4.91
C GLN A 137 -1.33 3.43 -4.71
N HIS A 138 -1.16 2.24 -4.14
CA HIS A 138 -2.29 1.39 -3.78
C HIS A 138 -2.01 0.51 -2.56
N ILE A 139 -3.10 0.06 -1.97
CA ILE A 139 -3.14 -0.91 -0.87
C ILE A 139 -3.79 -2.17 -1.41
N ALA A 140 -3.10 -3.31 -1.34
CA ALA A 140 -3.66 -4.60 -1.67
C ALA A 140 -4.19 -5.28 -0.40
N LEU A 141 -5.37 -5.84 -0.52
CA LEU A 141 -6.07 -6.55 0.55
C LEU A 141 -6.26 -8.01 0.18
N LEU A 142 -5.90 -8.90 1.09
CA LEU A 142 -6.11 -10.35 0.91
C LEU A 142 -7.53 -10.74 1.26
N THR A 143 -8.11 -11.62 0.45
CA THR A 143 -9.39 -12.28 0.70
C THR A 143 -9.34 -13.73 0.26
N ASP A 144 -10.10 -14.61 0.90
CA ASP A 144 -10.24 -16.02 0.49
C ASP A 144 -11.15 -16.17 -0.74
N ASP A 145 -12.10 -15.25 -0.92
CA ASP A 145 -13.05 -15.28 -2.02
C ASP A 145 -13.21 -13.88 -2.62
N ILE A 146 -12.47 -13.63 -3.72
CA ILE A 146 -12.50 -12.36 -4.42
C ILE A 146 -13.86 -12.03 -5.01
N TYR A 147 -14.62 -13.03 -5.49
CA TYR A 147 -15.93 -12.82 -6.09
C TYR A 147 -16.94 -12.36 -5.03
N ALA A 148 -17.01 -13.07 -3.91
CA ALA A 148 -17.88 -12.71 -2.80
C ALA A 148 -17.51 -11.34 -2.21
N SER A 149 -16.21 -11.02 -2.08
CA SER A 149 -15.75 -9.73 -1.57
C SER A 149 -16.13 -8.59 -2.51
N VAL A 150 -15.92 -8.73 -3.81
CA VAL A 150 -16.29 -7.72 -4.82
C VAL A 150 -17.81 -7.50 -4.86
N ASP A 151 -18.61 -8.56 -4.75
CA ASP A 151 -20.07 -8.43 -4.73
C ASP A 151 -20.56 -7.70 -3.47
N ARG A 152 -19.98 -7.97 -2.30
CA ARG A 152 -20.26 -7.24 -1.06
C ARG A 152 -19.89 -5.77 -1.15
N LEU A 153 -18.72 -5.45 -1.72
CA LEU A 153 -18.29 -4.07 -1.94
C LEU A 153 -19.24 -3.32 -2.89
N ARG A 154 -19.66 -3.99 -3.97
CA ARG A 154 -20.63 -3.42 -4.91
C ARG A 154 -21.99 -3.16 -4.25
N ALA A 155 -22.47 -4.11 -3.44
CA ALA A 155 -23.70 -3.96 -2.67
C ALA A 155 -23.61 -2.83 -1.63
N ALA A 156 -22.41 -2.58 -1.08
CA ALA A 156 -22.13 -1.46 -0.18
C ALA A 156 -21.95 -0.11 -0.89
N GLY A 157 -22.05 -0.06 -2.23
CA GLY A 157 -21.92 1.18 -3.01
C GLY A 157 -20.49 1.66 -3.22
N VAL A 158 -19.48 0.80 -3.00
CA VAL A 158 -18.07 1.16 -3.25
C VAL A 158 -17.88 1.33 -4.77
N PRO A 159 -17.32 2.44 -5.24
CA PRO A 159 -17.03 2.63 -6.65
C PRO A 159 -15.91 1.68 -7.10
N LEU A 160 -16.23 0.78 -8.01
CA LEU A 160 -15.28 -0.16 -8.58
C LEU A 160 -14.80 0.31 -9.95
N MET A 161 -13.55 0.02 -10.27
CA MET A 161 -13.04 0.21 -11.63
C MET A 161 -13.83 -0.64 -12.62
N LYS A 162 -14.00 -0.12 -13.84
CA LYS A 162 -14.62 -0.89 -14.93
C LYS A 162 -13.76 -2.09 -15.27
N ALA A 163 -14.39 -3.25 -15.37
CA ALA A 163 -13.73 -4.46 -15.84
C ALA A 163 -13.24 -4.26 -17.30
N PRO A 164 -12.16 -4.94 -17.71
CA PRO A 164 -11.76 -5.01 -19.11
C PRO A 164 -12.93 -5.47 -20.00
N PRO A 165 -12.97 -5.08 -21.28
CA PRO A 165 -14.01 -5.50 -22.19
C PRO A 165 -13.97 -7.03 -22.41
N SER A 166 -15.09 -7.62 -22.80
CA SER A 166 -15.20 -9.09 -23.03
C SER A 166 -14.21 -9.63 -24.06
N THR A 167 -13.74 -8.79 -24.96
CA THR A 167 -12.68 -9.13 -25.93
C THR A 167 -11.37 -9.51 -25.27
N TYR A 168 -11.01 -8.84 -24.15
CA TYR A 168 -9.82 -9.18 -23.38
C TYR A 168 -9.88 -10.62 -22.85
N TYR A 169 -11.00 -11.01 -22.26
CA TYR A 169 -11.17 -12.36 -21.71
C TYR A 169 -11.21 -13.44 -22.79
N ARG A 170 -11.74 -13.14 -23.97
CA ARG A 170 -11.69 -14.07 -25.12
C ARG A 170 -10.26 -14.33 -25.58
N MET A 171 -9.44 -13.28 -25.68
CA MET A 171 -8.02 -13.40 -26.08
C MET A 171 -7.18 -14.24 -25.09
N LEU A 172 -7.59 -14.34 -23.82
CA LEU A 172 -6.90 -15.18 -22.84
C LEU A 172 -7.28 -16.66 -22.93
N GLN A 173 -8.33 -17.01 -23.70
CA GLN A 173 -8.81 -18.39 -23.89
C GLN A 173 -8.29 -19.03 -25.19
N GLU A 174 -7.72 -18.24 -26.09
CA GLU A 174 -7.04 -18.65 -27.32
C GLU A 174 -5.53 -18.85 -27.09
#